data_12a870fc560c61be8008a69fab77f92a
#
_entry.id   12a870fc560c61be8008a69fab77f92a
#
_cell.length_a   1.000
_cell.length_b   1.000
_cell.length_c   1.000
_cell.angle_alpha   90.00
_cell.angle_beta   90.00
_cell.angle_gamma   90.00
#
_symmetry.space_group_name_H-M   'P 1'
#
loop_
_entity.id
_entity.type
_entity.pdbx_description
1 polymer ?
#
loop_
_entity_poly.entity_id
_entity_poly.type
_entity_poly.pdbx_seq_one_letter_code
_entity_poly.pdbx_strand_id
1 'polypeptide(L)'
;METEVKVKKIDSSFLEEAKKRSGEDLSLCYQCLKCTAGCPTAPHMDIRPNNIIRMIQMGRKEEVLGSSAIWLCVSCETCGTRCPNKIDIGVLMDALREMSVEEGIPAKEKNIHLLHEAFIKSIERGGRVHEATMLIDYKLRSKDFMTDLIP
;
A
#
# COMPACT_ATOMS: atom_id res chain seq x y z
N MET A 1 -9.43 -25.35 -33.82
CA MET A 1 -9.78 -25.08 -32.39
C MET A 1 -9.75 -23.56 -32.25
N GLU A 2 -10.91 -22.92 -32.28
CA GLU A 2 -11.04 -21.49 -31.99
C GLU A 2 -11.00 -21.31 -30.49
N THR A 3 -9.96 -20.69 -29.98
CA THR A 3 -9.86 -20.29 -28.59
C THR A 3 -10.67 -19.00 -28.42
N GLU A 4 -11.90 -19.11 -27.89
CA GLU A 4 -12.66 -17.94 -27.46
C GLU A 4 -11.91 -17.22 -26.36
N VAL A 5 -11.37 -16.05 -26.68
CA VAL A 5 -10.80 -15.15 -25.69
C VAL A 5 -11.97 -14.43 -25.01
N LYS A 6 -12.37 -14.89 -23.82
CA LYS A 6 -13.35 -14.17 -22.99
C LYS A 6 -12.70 -12.90 -22.45
N VAL A 7 -12.99 -11.76 -23.08
CA VAL A 7 -12.61 -10.44 -22.57
C VAL A 7 -13.46 -10.13 -21.33
N LYS A 8 -12.87 -10.19 -20.16
CA LYS A 8 -13.53 -9.79 -18.91
C LYS A 8 -13.75 -8.28 -18.97
N LYS A 9 -15.01 -7.83 -18.81
CA LYS A 9 -15.35 -6.41 -18.77
C LYS A 9 -14.55 -5.75 -17.63
N ILE A 10 -13.78 -4.70 -17.94
CA ILE A 10 -13.01 -3.95 -16.95
C ILE A 10 -14.01 -3.18 -16.08
N ASP A 11 -13.96 -3.41 -14.78
CA ASP A 11 -14.73 -2.65 -13.82
C ASP A 11 -13.96 -1.38 -13.43
N SER A 12 -14.46 -0.23 -13.87
CA SER A 12 -13.85 1.08 -13.57
C SER A 12 -14.21 1.63 -12.19
N SER A 13 -15.07 0.96 -11.43
CA SER A 13 -15.52 1.45 -10.12
C SER A 13 -14.36 1.60 -9.13
N PHE A 14 -13.44 0.64 -9.13
CA PHE A 14 -12.25 0.67 -8.29
C PHE A 14 -11.28 1.81 -8.65
N LEU A 15 -11.13 2.11 -9.95
CA LEU A 15 -10.33 3.26 -10.40
C LEU A 15 -10.90 4.57 -9.88
N GLU A 16 -12.21 4.76 -10.02
CA GLU A 16 -12.87 6.00 -9.56
C GLU A 16 -12.84 6.12 -8.03
N GLU A 17 -12.99 5.01 -7.30
CA GLU A 17 -12.87 5.00 -5.85
C GLU A 17 -11.44 5.36 -5.40
N ALA A 18 -10.43 4.76 -6.00
CA ALA A 18 -9.02 5.05 -5.68
C ALA A 18 -8.64 6.50 -6.00
N LYS A 19 -9.12 7.04 -7.14
CA LYS A 19 -8.94 8.45 -7.51
C LYS A 19 -9.59 9.39 -6.49
N LYS A 20 -10.83 9.10 -6.09
CA LYS A 20 -11.56 9.92 -5.14
C LYS A 20 -10.89 9.95 -3.76
N ARG A 21 -10.38 8.81 -3.28
CA ARG A 21 -9.75 8.71 -1.97
C ARG A 21 -8.35 9.31 -1.93
N SER A 22 -7.55 9.03 -2.96
CA SER A 22 -6.17 9.57 -3.03
C SER A 22 -6.10 11.02 -3.53
N GLY A 23 -7.12 11.49 -4.25
CA GLY A 23 -7.05 12.78 -4.95
C GLY A 23 -6.20 12.76 -6.22
N GLU A 24 -5.67 11.59 -6.61
CA GLU A 24 -4.72 11.43 -7.71
C GLU A 24 -5.40 10.97 -9.01
N ASP A 25 -5.10 11.61 -10.15
CA ASP A 25 -5.64 11.15 -11.44
C ASP A 25 -4.79 10.00 -12.03
N LEU A 26 -5.13 8.79 -11.62
CA LEU A 26 -4.44 7.58 -12.03
C LEU A 26 -4.60 7.26 -13.53
N SER A 27 -5.56 7.90 -14.24
CA SER A 27 -5.76 7.72 -15.67
C SER A 27 -4.61 8.29 -16.50
N LEU A 28 -3.86 9.25 -15.93
CA LEU A 28 -2.72 9.87 -16.60
C LEU A 28 -1.47 8.97 -16.64
N CYS A 29 -1.50 7.82 -15.95
CA CYS A 29 -0.34 6.94 -15.89
C CYS A 29 -0.11 6.20 -17.22
N TYR A 30 0.97 6.50 -17.91
CA TYR A 30 1.41 5.82 -19.14
C TYR A 30 2.52 4.78 -18.94
N GLN A 31 2.71 4.30 -17.70
CA GLN A 31 3.60 3.18 -17.38
C GLN A 31 5.09 3.42 -17.72
N CYS A 32 5.62 4.61 -17.49
CA CYS A 32 7.01 4.97 -17.78
C CYS A 32 8.06 4.33 -16.84
N LEU A 33 7.64 3.62 -15.80
CA LEU A 33 8.46 2.86 -14.84
C LEU A 33 9.35 3.71 -13.91
N LYS A 34 9.36 5.05 -14.00
CA LYS A 34 10.23 5.90 -13.17
C LYS A 34 9.97 5.77 -11.67
N CYS A 35 8.71 5.56 -11.27
CA CYS A 35 8.32 5.29 -9.90
C CYS A 35 8.92 3.99 -9.37
N THR A 36 8.85 2.92 -10.14
CA THR A 36 9.41 1.61 -9.77
C THR A 36 10.94 1.62 -9.72
N ALA A 37 11.58 2.22 -10.74
CA ALA A 37 13.03 2.31 -10.80
C ALA A 37 13.66 3.14 -9.66
N GLY A 38 12.87 4.05 -9.06
CA GLY A 38 13.33 4.88 -7.96
C GLY A 38 12.90 4.41 -6.57
N CYS A 39 12.07 3.38 -6.48
CA CYS A 39 11.54 2.93 -5.20
C CYS A 39 12.54 2.04 -4.44
N PRO A 40 12.93 2.41 -3.21
CA PRO A 40 13.89 1.63 -2.43
C PRO A 40 13.35 0.26 -1.99
N THR A 41 12.02 0.14 -1.84
CA THR A 41 11.37 -1.09 -1.39
C THR A 41 10.80 -1.94 -2.53
N ALA A 42 10.86 -1.48 -3.79
CA ALA A 42 10.35 -2.23 -4.95
C ALA A 42 10.88 -3.66 -5.09
N PRO A 43 12.15 -3.98 -4.75
CA PRO A 43 12.65 -5.35 -4.81
C PRO A 43 11.96 -6.33 -3.86
N HIS A 44 11.36 -5.82 -2.78
CA HIS A 44 10.68 -6.62 -1.74
C HIS A 44 9.16 -6.67 -1.94
N MET A 45 8.63 -5.86 -2.82
CA MET A 45 7.20 -5.81 -3.13
C MET A 45 6.78 -6.96 -4.05
N ASP A 46 5.64 -7.58 -3.76
CA ASP A 46 4.98 -8.55 -4.65
C ASP A 46 4.43 -7.90 -5.92
N ILE A 47 3.93 -6.68 -5.80
CA ILE A 47 3.43 -5.87 -6.93
C ILE A 47 4.21 -4.55 -6.96
N ARG A 48 4.89 -4.29 -8.06
CA ARG A 48 5.69 -3.06 -8.22
C ARG A 48 4.81 -1.82 -8.31
N PRO A 49 5.30 -0.62 -7.90
CA PRO A 49 4.50 0.61 -7.87
C PRO A 49 3.76 0.95 -9.17
N ASN A 50 4.41 0.82 -10.33
CA ASN A 50 3.75 1.04 -11.62
C ASN A 50 2.63 0.04 -11.89
N ASN A 51 2.80 -1.22 -11.45
CA ASN A 51 1.82 -2.27 -11.65
C ASN A 51 0.60 -2.09 -10.75
N ILE A 52 0.77 -1.53 -9.54
CA ILE A 52 -0.36 -1.14 -8.67
C ILE A 52 -1.32 -0.23 -9.46
N ILE A 53 -0.81 0.85 -10.08
CA ILE A 53 -1.66 1.75 -10.85
C ILE A 53 -2.31 1.00 -12.02
N ARG A 54 -1.55 0.15 -12.72
CA ARG A 54 -2.10 -0.62 -13.84
C ARG A 54 -3.21 -1.57 -13.42
N MET A 55 -3.05 -2.24 -12.29
CA MET A 55 -4.07 -3.15 -11.76
C MET A 55 -5.32 -2.41 -11.29
N ILE A 56 -5.18 -1.20 -10.72
CA ILE A 56 -6.31 -0.33 -10.40
C ILE A 56 -7.08 0.04 -11.68
N GLN A 57 -6.37 0.46 -12.74
CA GLN A 57 -6.97 0.75 -14.05
C GLN A 57 -7.72 -0.46 -14.65
N MET A 58 -7.29 -1.68 -14.30
CA MET A 58 -7.90 -2.93 -14.72
C MET A 58 -8.99 -3.45 -13.78
N GLY A 59 -9.32 -2.74 -12.70
CA GLY A 59 -10.34 -3.12 -11.74
C GLY A 59 -9.98 -4.31 -10.84
N ARG A 60 -8.69 -4.61 -10.64
CA ARG A 60 -8.23 -5.78 -9.84
C ARG A 60 -8.12 -5.43 -8.36
N LYS A 61 -9.27 -5.08 -7.75
CA LYS A 61 -9.35 -4.53 -6.38
C LYS A 61 -8.78 -5.48 -5.33
N GLU A 62 -9.27 -6.70 -5.27
CA GLU A 62 -8.89 -7.69 -4.25
C GLU A 62 -7.38 -7.98 -4.26
N GLU A 63 -6.78 -8.06 -5.45
CA GLU A 63 -5.36 -8.34 -5.59
C GLU A 63 -4.49 -7.17 -5.14
N VAL A 64 -4.92 -5.94 -5.42
CA VAL A 64 -4.22 -4.74 -5.00
C VAL A 64 -4.33 -4.56 -3.48
N LEU A 65 -5.54 -4.63 -2.91
CA LEU A 65 -5.76 -4.45 -1.49
C LEU A 65 -5.16 -5.57 -0.63
N GLY A 66 -5.06 -6.79 -1.17
CA GLY A 66 -4.41 -7.93 -0.51
C GLY A 66 -2.90 -8.03 -0.75
N SER A 67 -2.27 -7.04 -1.42
CA SER A 67 -0.84 -7.09 -1.73
C SER A 67 0.05 -6.70 -0.54
N SER A 68 1.30 -7.20 -0.51
CA SER A 68 2.30 -6.71 0.44
C SER A 68 2.79 -5.31 0.08
N ALA A 69 2.71 -4.93 -1.20
CA ALA A 69 3.23 -3.66 -1.70
C ALA A 69 2.66 -2.43 -0.99
N ILE A 70 1.34 -2.42 -0.70
CA ILE A 70 0.70 -1.30 -0.01
C ILE A 70 1.24 -1.13 1.42
N TRP A 71 1.68 -2.22 2.08
CA TRP A 71 2.23 -2.20 3.44
C TRP A 71 3.74 -1.92 3.46
N LEU A 72 4.49 -2.37 2.46
CA LEU A 72 5.94 -2.16 2.34
C LEU A 72 6.30 -0.76 1.84
N CYS A 73 5.33 0.02 1.37
CA CYS A 73 5.57 1.40 0.99
C CYS A 73 5.89 2.25 2.23
N VAL A 74 7.06 2.88 2.23
CA VAL A 74 7.53 3.73 3.34
C VAL A 74 7.21 5.22 3.14
N SER A 75 6.32 5.54 2.21
CA SER A 75 5.85 6.91 1.89
C SER A 75 7.01 7.92 1.73
N CYS A 76 8.11 7.49 1.07
CA CYS A 76 9.31 8.33 0.88
C CYS A 76 9.19 9.37 -0.24
N GLU A 77 8.06 9.45 -0.93
CA GLU A 77 7.68 10.40 -2.00
C GLU A 77 8.59 10.43 -3.23
N THR A 78 9.60 9.56 -3.29
CA THR A 78 10.52 9.49 -4.44
C THR A 78 9.78 9.21 -5.75
N CYS A 79 8.71 8.43 -5.70
CA CYS A 79 7.89 8.10 -6.88
C CYS A 79 7.09 9.31 -7.39
N GLY A 80 6.49 10.11 -6.52
CA GLY A 80 5.77 11.34 -6.87
C GLY A 80 6.70 12.37 -7.50
N THR A 81 7.86 12.62 -6.88
CA THR A 81 8.88 13.54 -7.39
C THR A 81 9.39 13.17 -8.79
N ARG A 82 9.50 11.86 -9.11
CA ARG A 82 9.96 11.35 -10.40
C ARG A 82 8.87 11.22 -11.46
N CYS A 83 7.59 11.33 -11.05
CA CYS A 83 6.47 11.13 -11.96
C CYS A 83 6.31 12.32 -12.92
N PRO A 84 6.37 12.11 -14.25
CA PRO A 84 6.18 13.21 -15.22
C PRO A 84 4.75 13.75 -15.20
N ASN A 85 3.78 12.96 -14.79
CA ASN A 85 2.37 13.34 -14.65
C ASN A 85 2.01 13.74 -13.21
N LYS A 86 3.01 13.87 -12.32
CA LYS A 86 2.85 14.32 -10.93
C LYS A 86 1.90 13.46 -10.09
N ILE A 87 1.76 12.17 -10.41
CA ILE A 87 0.97 11.24 -9.61
C ILE A 87 1.77 10.87 -8.36
N ASP A 88 1.21 11.14 -7.19
CA ASP A 88 1.81 10.75 -5.93
C ASP A 88 1.34 9.35 -5.52
N ILE A 89 2.25 8.37 -5.69
CA ILE A 89 1.95 6.98 -5.33
C ILE A 89 1.98 6.80 -3.80
N GLY A 90 2.70 7.63 -3.04
CA GLY A 90 2.69 7.57 -1.59
C GLY A 90 1.30 7.80 -1.03
N VAL A 91 0.64 8.88 -1.44
CA VAL A 91 -0.74 9.20 -1.09
C VAL A 91 -1.72 8.11 -1.56
N LEU A 92 -1.50 7.59 -2.77
CA LEU A 92 -2.30 6.47 -3.27
C LEU A 92 -2.17 5.23 -2.37
N MET A 93 -0.93 4.87 -1.96
CA MET A 93 -0.71 3.69 -1.10
C MET A 93 -1.38 3.85 0.28
N ASP A 94 -1.41 5.06 0.84
CA ASP A 94 -2.11 5.33 2.09
C ASP A 94 -3.62 5.14 1.93
N ALA A 95 -4.22 5.67 0.86
CA ALA A 95 -5.64 5.45 0.55
C ALA A 95 -5.96 3.95 0.37
N LEU A 96 -5.08 3.18 -0.29
CA LEU A 96 -5.26 1.74 -0.46
C LEU A 96 -5.16 0.96 0.86
N ARG A 97 -4.32 1.37 1.81
CA ARG A 97 -4.27 0.79 3.16
C ARG A 97 -5.57 1.01 3.91
N GLU A 98 -6.09 2.25 3.88
CA GLU A 98 -7.39 2.57 4.49
C GLU A 98 -8.50 1.70 3.91
N MET A 99 -8.58 1.60 2.57
CA MET A 99 -9.56 0.74 1.91
C MET A 99 -9.41 -0.72 2.32
N SER A 100 -8.19 -1.24 2.39
CA SER A 100 -7.92 -2.63 2.81
C SER A 100 -8.41 -2.91 4.22
N VAL A 101 -8.19 -1.98 5.15
CA VAL A 101 -8.65 -2.09 6.54
C VAL A 101 -10.17 -1.99 6.64
N GLU A 102 -10.80 -1.03 5.95
CA GLU A 102 -12.26 -0.84 5.94
C GLU A 102 -12.99 -2.06 5.38
N GLU A 103 -12.44 -2.71 4.35
CA GLU A 103 -13.01 -3.91 3.74
C GLU A 103 -12.68 -5.21 4.51
N GLY A 104 -11.92 -5.09 5.59
CA GLY A 104 -11.52 -6.23 6.41
C GLY A 104 -10.58 -7.22 5.70
N ILE A 105 -9.86 -6.76 4.66
CA ILE A 105 -8.88 -7.58 3.94
C ILE A 105 -7.66 -7.77 4.84
N PRO A 106 -7.26 -9.03 5.14
CA PRO A 106 -6.12 -9.26 6.02
C PRO A 106 -4.83 -8.68 5.44
N ALA A 107 -4.14 -7.86 6.23
CA ALA A 107 -2.85 -7.34 5.84
C ALA A 107 -1.86 -8.49 5.61
N LYS A 108 -1.22 -8.51 4.43
CA LYS A 108 -0.22 -9.52 4.10
C LYS A 108 1.02 -9.38 4.99
N GLU A 109 1.38 -8.14 5.31
CA GLU A 109 2.44 -7.77 6.24
C GLU A 109 1.87 -7.46 7.63
N LYS A 110 1.49 -8.52 8.37
CA LYS A 110 0.80 -8.39 9.68
C LYS A 110 1.56 -7.55 10.68
N ASN A 111 2.88 -7.69 10.73
CA ASN A 111 3.71 -6.97 11.71
C ASN A 111 3.76 -5.47 11.41
N ILE A 112 3.75 -5.08 10.13
CA ILE A 112 3.69 -3.66 9.74
C ILE A 112 2.33 -3.07 10.12
N HIS A 113 1.25 -3.78 9.84
CA HIS A 113 -0.09 -3.35 10.24
C HIS A 113 -0.22 -3.20 11.77
N LEU A 114 0.29 -4.16 12.56
CA LEU A 114 0.30 -4.10 14.01
C LEU A 114 1.12 -2.91 14.54
N LEU A 115 2.24 -2.58 13.89
CA LEU A 115 3.05 -1.41 14.24
C LEU A 115 2.27 -0.11 14.02
N HIS A 116 1.56 0.02 12.88
CA HIS A 116 0.71 1.18 12.60
C HIS A 116 -0.39 1.32 13.65
N GLU A 117 -1.07 0.24 14.01
CA GLU A 117 -2.09 0.28 15.07
C GLU A 117 -1.52 0.68 16.44
N ALA A 118 -0.35 0.12 16.83
CA ALA A 118 0.29 0.48 18.09
C ALA A 118 0.68 1.96 18.12
N PHE A 119 1.12 2.50 16.99
CA PHE A 119 1.45 3.91 16.82
C PHE A 119 0.22 4.80 17.04
N ILE A 120 -0.88 4.53 16.34
CA ILE A 120 -2.12 5.30 16.47
C ILE A 120 -2.67 5.22 17.90
N LYS A 121 -2.73 4.02 18.49
CA LYS A 121 -3.17 3.84 19.88
C LYS A 121 -2.32 4.62 20.89
N SER A 122 -1.01 4.75 20.64
CA SER A 122 -0.14 5.56 21.51
C SER A 122 -0.54 7.04 21.48
N ILE A 123 -0.88 7.56 20.28
CA ILE A 123 -1.34 8.95 20.12
C ILE A 123 -2.72 9.15 20.76
N GLU A 124 -3.67 8.24 20.54
CA GLU A 124 -5.01 8.32 21.12
C GLU A 124 -5.00 8.37 22.65
N ARG A 125 -4.08 7.62 23.29
CA ARG A 125 -3.96 7.57 24.76
C ARG A 125 -3.30 8.81 25.36
N GLY A 126 -2.28 9.35 24.69
CA GLY A 126 -1.40 10.37 25.27
C GLY A 126 -1.33 11.69 24.51
N GLY A 127 -2.07 11.84 23.39
CA GLY A 127 -2.00 13.02 22.52
C GLY A 127 -0.69 13.14 21.74
N ARG A 128 0.25 12.22 21.98
CA ARG A 128 1.54 12.11 21.27
C ARG A 128 2.05 10.67 21.32
N VAL A 129 2.99 10.35 20.45
CA VAL A 129 3.66 9.05 20.48
C VAL A 129 4.51 8.94 21.74
N HIS A 130 4.37 7.84 22.46
CA HIS A 130 5.24 7.42 23.53
C HIS A 130 5.94 6.13 23.12
N GLU A 131 7.19 6.25 22.68
CA GLU A 131 7.93 5.18 21.99
C GLU A 131 8.02 3.89 22.82
N ALA A 132 8.34 3.98 24.10
CA ALA A 132 8.48 2.79 24.95
C ALA A 132 7.17 2.00 25.07
N THR A 133 6.04 2.68 25.31
CA THR A 133 4.73 2.01 25.44
C THR A 133 4.24 1.47 24.09
N MET A 134 4.51 2.18 23.00
CA MET A 134 4.19 1.74 21.65
C MET A 134 4.96 0.47 21.30
N LEU A 135 6.27 0.42 21.56
CA LEU A 135 7.09 -0.76 21.29
C LEU A 135 6.70 -1.96 22.15
N ILE A 136 6.37 -1.73 23.44
CA ILE A 136 5.88 -2.79 24.32
C ILE A 136 4.56 -3.36 23.78
N ASP A 137 3.57 -2.51 23.42
CA ASP A 137 2.28 -2.96 22.86
C ASP A 137 2.50 -3.74 21.55
N TYR A 138 3.35 -3.23 20.66
CA TYR A 138 3.72 -3.93 19.42
C TYR A 138 4.35 -5.30 19.69
N LYS A 139 5.34 -5.40 20.56
CA LYS A 139 6.04 -6.66 20.88
C LYS A 139 5.10 -7.68 21.52
N LEU A 140 4.24 -7.27 22.44
CA LEU A 140 3.24 -8.15 23.06
C LEU A 140 2.26 -8.72 22.03
N ARG A 141 1.87 -7.92 21.02
CA ARG A 141 0.89 -8.31 20.01
C ARG A 141 1.51 -9.11 18.87
N SER A 142 2.70 -8.74 18.42
CA SER A 142 3.43 -9.48 17.37
C SER A 142 3.98 -10.82 17.85
N LYS A 143 4.15 -10.99 19.17
CA LYS A 143 4.81 -12.15 19.82
C LYS A 143 6.25 -12.38 19.33
N ASP A 144 6.84 -11.37 18.73
CA ASP A 144 8.17 -11.43 18.12
C ASP A 144 9.18 -10.73 19.05
N PHE A 145 9.64 -11.47 20.06
CA PHE A 145 10.60 -10.96 21.06
C PHE A 145 12.06 -11.21 20.66
N MET A 146 12.32 -12.08 19.68
CA MET A 146 13.68 -12.59 19.43
C MET A 146 14.34 -11.98 18.18
N THR A 147 13.57 -11.46 17.22
CA THR A 147 14.12 -11.02 15.92
C THR A 147 15.07 -9.84 16.04
N ASP A 148 14.91 -8.99 17.06
CA ASP A 148 15.77 -7.81 17.26
C ASP A 148 16.98 -8.09 18.18
N LEU A 149 17.09 -9.31 18.72
CA LEU A 149 18.17 -9.69 19.64
C LEU A 149 19.33 -10.42 18.94
N ILE A 150 19.16 -10.75 17.65
CA ILE A 150 20.17 -11.43 16.85
C ILE A 150 20.66 -10.43 15.80
N PRO A 151 21.92 -9.94 15.90
CA PRO A 151 22.52 -9.05 14.91
C PRO A 151 22.76 -9.76 13.58
#